data_bb2207eca25eb5eddfa7d7fb319c3357
#
_entry.id   bb2207eca25eb5eddfa7d7fb319c3357
#
_cell.length_a   1.000
_cell.length_b   1.000
_cell.length_c   1.000
_cell.angle_alpha   90.00
_cell.angle_beta   90.00
_cell.angle_gamma   90.00
#
_symmetry.space_group_name_H-M   'P 1'
#
loop_
_entity.id
_entity.type
_entity.pdbx_description
1 polymer ?
#
loop_
_entity_poly.entity_id
_entity_poly.type
_entity_poly.pdbx_seq_one_letter_code
_entity_poly.pdbx_strand_id
1 'polypeptide(L)'
;MKDGYIRVAALTPKIKVGDCVYNGEQIKALIKEAYNKDTAVAVFPELCITGYTCNDLFLQDTLIDEAMNVLLDIRDYTSDYKGMLVITGLPYMHRGKLYNVAAAVMDG
;
A
#
# COMPACT_ATOMS: atom_id res chain seq x y z
N MET A 1 17.71 6.65 -11.37
CA MET A 1 18.70 5.57 -11.57
C MET A 1 20.08 6.18 -11.59
N LYS A 2 21.01 5.60 -10.85
CA LYS A 2 22.38 6.13 -10.72
C LYS A 2 23.36 5.01 -11.06
N ASP A 3 24.29 5.29 -11.99
CA ASP A 3 25.35 4.34 -12.41
C ASP A 3 24.80 2.98 -12.89
N GLY A 4 23.62 2.97 -13.52
CA GLY A 4 23.00 1.75 -14.01
C GLY A 4 22.27 0.94 -12.96
N TYR A 5 22.15 1.43 -11.71
CA TYR A 5 21.47 0.76 -10.61
C TYR A 5 20.24 1.52 -10.16
N ILE A 6 19.23 0.79 -9.70
CA ILE A 6 18.08 1.38 -9.03
C ILE A 6 18.00 0.82 -7.61
N ARG A 7 17.52 1.63 -6.68
CA ARG A 7 17.30 1.19 -5.30
C ARG A 7 15.87 0.69 -5.17
N VAL A 8 15.73 -0.54 -4.68
CA VAL A 8 14.45 -1.16 -4.37
C VAL A 8 14.39 -1.40 -2.87
N ALA A 9 13.27 -1.07 -2.23
CA ALA A 9 13.07 -1.28 -0.81
C ALA A 9 11.87 -2.18 -0.56
N ALA A 10 12.05 -3.19 0.29
CA ALA A 10 10.98 -4.00 0.84
C ALA A 10 10.70 -3.44 2.25
N LEU A 11 9.51 -2.90 2.46
CA LEU A 11 9.16 -2.15 3.66
C LEU A 11 8.06 -2.87 4.43
N THR A 12 8.26 -3.03 5.74
CA THR A 12 7.29 -3.70 6.62
C THR A 12 6.76 -2.70 7.64
N PRO A 13 5.54 -2.16 7.44
CA PRO A 13 4.96 -1.23 8.39
C PRO A 13 4.44 -1.96 9.64
N LYS A 14 4.30 -1.22 10.74
CA LYS A 14 3.49 -1.68 11.86
C LYS A 14 2.04 -1.57 11.44
N ILE A 15 1.28 -2.64 11.62
CA ILE A 15 -0.12 -2.65 11.22
C ILE A 15 -1.03 -3.03 12.39
N LYS A 16 -2.28 -2.56 12.31
CA LYS A 16 -3.37 -3.00 13.17
C LYS A 16 -4.40 -3.69 12.31
N VAL A 17 -4.74 -4.92 12.67
CA VAL A 17 -5.70 -5.73 11.90
C VAL A 17 -7.03 -5.00 11.79
N GLY A 18 -7.52 -4.83 10.57
CA GLY A 18 -8.80 -4.18 10.28
C GLY A 18 -8.80 -2.67 10.37
N ASP A 19 -7.70 -2.03 10.78
CA ASP A 19 -7.60 -0.57 10.87
C ASP A 19 -6.89 0.01 9.64
N CYS A 20 -7.63 0.13 8.55
CA CYS A 20 -7.07 0.56 7.27
C CYS A 20 -6.47 1.97 7.34
N VAL A 21 -7.11 2.88 8.07
CA VAL A 21 -6.64 4.27 8.19
C VAL A 21 -5.28 4.31 8.89
N TYR A 22 -5.15 3.61 10.03
CA TYR A 22 -3.87 3.52 10.73
C TYR A 22 -2.80 2.90 9.83
N ASN A 23 -3.14 1.79 9.17
CA ASN A 23 -2.21 1.09 8.31
C ASN A 23 -1.75 1.97 7.14
N GLY A 24 -2.68 2.73 6.56
CA GLY A 24 -2.36 3.68 5.50
C GLY A 24 -1.40 4.78 5.95
N GLU A 25 -1.57 5.30 7.17
CA GLU A 25 -0.66 6.31 7.71
C GLU A 25 0.75 5.74 7.92
N GLN A 26 0.86 4.49 8.37
CA GLN A 26 2.16 3.82 8.51
C GLN A 26 2.83 3.61 7.16
N ILE A 27 2.06 3.21 6.14
CA ILE A 27 2.55 3.04 4.78
C ILE A 27 3.07 4.38 4.23
N LYS A 28 2.30 5.47 4.40
CA LYS A 28 2.70 6.80 3.94
C LYS A 28 3.98 7.28 4.60
N ALA A 29 4.16 7.03 5.89
CA ALA A 29 5.38 7.41 6.60
C ALA A 29 6.61 6.69 6.01
N LEU A 30 6.48 5.41 5.67
CA LEU A 30 7.55 4.64 5.07
C LEU A 30 7.81 5.04 3.61
N ILE A 31 6.79 5.47 2.87
CA ILE A 31 6.95 6.02 1.52
C ILE A 31 7.86 7.25 1.57
N LYS A 32 7.60 8.17 2.49
CA LYS A 32 8.41 9.37 2.66
C LYS A 32 9.85 9.02 3.00
N GLU A 33 10.04 8.10 3.94
CA GLU A 33 11.37 7.65 4.34
C GLU A 33 12.14 7.01 3.17
N ALA A 34 11.48 6.12 2.42
CA ALA A 34 12.08 5.46 1.27
C ALA A 34 12.45 6.47 0.18
N TYR A 35 11.58 7.45 -0.08
CA TYR A 35 11.84 8.49 -1.07
C TYR A 35 13.08 9.30 -0.70
N ASN A 36 13.24 9.65 0.57
CA ASN A 36 14.40 10.40 1.05
C ASN A 36 15.72 9.61 0.95
N LYS A 37 15.64 8.30 0.75
CA LYS A 37 16.78 7.42 0.51
C LYS A 37 17.00 7.09 -0.97
N ASP A 38 16.38 7.85 -1.87
CA ASP A 38 16.48 7.67 -3.33
C ASP A 38 15.97 6.31 -3.82
N THR A 39 14.94 5.78 -3.17
CA THR A 39 14.29 4.52 -3.58
C THR A 39 13.49 4.72 -4.86
N ALA A 40 13.66 3.83 -5.83
CA ALA A 40 12.89 3.86 -7.08
C ALA A 40 11.62 2.99 -7.02
N VAL A 41 11.67 1.89 -6.28
CA VAL A 41 10.55 0.97 -6.11
C VAL A 41 10.42 0.61 -4.63
N ALA A 42 9.26 0.90 -4.04
CA ALA A 42 8.94 0.58 -2.66
C ALA A 42 7.85 -0.50 -2.64
N VAL A 43 8.15 -1.64 -2.05
CA VAL A 43 7.24 -2.80 -2.01
C VAL A 43 6.82 -3.06 -0.56
N PHE A 44 5.51 -3.12 -0.34
CA PHE A 44 4.89 -3.41 0.94
C PHE A 44 4.33 -4.83 0.97
N PRO A 45 4.13 -5.42 2.17
CA PRO A 45 3.65 -6.79 2.27
C PRO A 45 2.28 -7.01 1.69
N GLU A 46 1.99 -8.27 1.38
CA GLU A 46 0.66 -8.75 1.02
C GLU A 46 -0.36 -8.33 2.08
N LEU A 47 -1.54 -7.83 1.63
CA LEU A 47 -2.65 -7.41 2.51
C LEU A 47 -2.27 -6.40 3.60
N CYS A 48 -1.24 -5.58 3.39
CA CYS A 48 -0.75 -4.67 4.44
C CYS A 48 -1.74 -3.56 4.80
N ILE A 49 -2.67 -3.22 3.92
CA ILE A 49 -3.69 -2.19 4.22
C ILE A 49 -4.67 -2.70 5.27
N THR A 50 -5.05 -3.97 5.22
CA THR A 50 -6.01 -4.57 6.16
C THR A 50 -5.35 -5.40 7.25
N GLY A 51 -4.20 -5.98 6.98
CA GLY A 51 -3.56 -7.01 7.79
C GLY A 51 -3.96 -8.41 7.33
N TYR A 52 -3.09 -9.37 7.58
CA TYR A 52 -3.27 -10.77 7.18
C TYR A 52 -4.38 -11.50 7.91
N THR A 53 -4.51 -11.23 9.21
CA THR A 53 -5.32 -12.04 10.11
C THR A 53 -6.72 -11.49 10.31
N CYS A 54 -7.26 -10.80 9.30
CA CYS A 54 -8.63 -10.26 9.35
C CYS A 54 -9.70 -11.37 9.36
N ASN A 55 -9.38 -12.56 8.87
CA ASN A 55 -10.32 -13.69 8.84
C ASN A 55 -11.66 -13.31 8.21
N ASP A 56 -12.76 -13.49 8.94
CA ASP A 56 -14.11 -13.20 8.45
C ASP A 56 -14.36 -11.72 8.17
N LEU A 57 -13.50 -10.81 8.66
CA LEU A 57 -13.63 -9.38 8.36
C LEU A 57 -13.48 -9.08 6.86
N PHE A 58 -12.75 -9.92 6.12
CA PHE A 58 -12.64 -9.77 4.67
C PHE A 58 -13.98 -9.91 3.95
N LEU A 59 -15.00 -10.48 4.59
CA LEU A 59 -16.33 -10.63 4.03
C LEU A 59 -17.20 -9.39 4.25
N GLN A 60 -16.70 -8.40 4.99
CA GLN A 60 -17.45 -7.17 5.28
C GLN A 60 -17.18 -6.11 4.22
N ASP A 61 -18.25 -5.64 3.59
CA ASP A 61 -18.15 -4.60 2.57
C ASP A 61 -17.47 -3.33 3.11
N THR A 62 -17.72 -2.99 4.37
CA THR A 62 -17.12 -1.81 5.02
C THR A 62 -15.60 -1.88 5.01
N LEU A 63 -15.01 -3.04 5.32
CA LEU A 63 -13.56 -3.21 5.30
C LEU A 63 -13.00 -3.07 3.88
N ILE A 64 -13.67 -3.68 2.91
CA ILE A 64 -13.26 -3.62 1.51
C ILE A 64 -13.31 -2.18 1.00
N ASP A 65 -14.37 -1.44 1.32
CA ASP A 65 -14.52 -0.04 0.93
C ASP A 65 -13.47 0.85 1.58
N GLU A 66 -13.20 0.64 2.87
CA GLU A 66 -12.13 1.37 3.57
C GLU A 66 -10.76 1.10 2.97
N ALA A 67 -10.48 -0.15 2.63
CA ALA A 67 -9.21 -0.52 2.02
C ALA A 67 -9.02 0.21 0.68
N MET A 68 -10.06 0.29 -0.14
CA MET A 68 -10.02 1.02 -1.40
C MET A 68 -9.81 2.52 -1.18
N ASN A 69 -10.52 3.11 -0.21
CA ASN A 69 -10.37 4.52 0.10
C ASN A 69 -8.95 4.85 0.56
N VAL A 70 -8.35 3.98 1.37
CA VAL A 70 -6.97 4.13 1.82
C VAL A 70 -6.00 3.98 0.66
N LEU A 71 -6.23 3.04 -0.26
CA LEU A 71 -5.41 2.92 -1.46
C LEU A 71 -5.43 4.20 -2.30
N LEU A 72 -6.60 4.80 -2.49
CA LEU A 72 -6.74 6.04 -3.25
C LEU A 72 -6.02 7.20 -2.54
N ASP A 73 -6.05 7.23 -1.21
CA ASP A 73 -5.32 8.21 -0.42
C ASP A 73 -3.79 8.02 -0.58
N ILE A 74 -3.32 6.79 -0.54
CA ILE A 74 -1.91 6.48 -0.79
C ILE A 74 -1.52 6.89 -2.22
N ARG A 75 -2.37 6.63 -3.20
CA ARG A 75 -2.14 7.06 -4.57
C ARG A 75 -1.92 8.56 -4.65
N ASP A 76 -2.81 9.34 -4.04
CA ASP A 76 -2.73 10.80 -4.06
C ASP A 76 -1.47 11.28 -3.34
N TYR A 77 -1.08 10.60 -2.26
CA TYR A 77 0.12 10.91 -1.50
C TYR A 77 1.38 10.78 -2.37
N THR A 78 1.42 9.81 -3.31
CA THR A 78 2.57 9.61 -4.17
C THR A 78 2.81 10.78 -5.13
N SER A 79 1.85 11.68 -5.30
CA SER A 79 2.03 12.88 -6.15
C SER A 79 3.14 13.79 -5.63
N ASP A 80 3.43 13.76 -4.32
CA ASP A 80 4.51 14.54 -3.70
C ASP A 80 5.85 13.80 -3.72
N TYR A 81 5.88 12.54 -4.16
CA TYR A 81 7.06 11.68 -4.17
C TYR A 81 7.27 11.10 -5.57
N LYS A 82 7.48 11.98 -6.53
CA LYS A 82 7.53 11.63 -7.95
C LYS A 82 8.70 10.74 -8.31
N GLY A 83 8.46 9.83 -9.25
CA GLY A 83 9.47 8.94 -9.76
C GLY A 83 9.65 7.65 -8.96
N MET A 84 8.88 7.45 -7.89
CA MET A 84 8.95 6.23 -7.09
C MET A 84 7.67 5.40 -7.30
N LEU A 85 7.84 4.15 -7.72
CA LEU A 85 6.76 3.18 -7.83
C LEU A 85 6.48 2.58 -6.46
N VAL A 86 5.23 2.61 -6.01
CA VAL A 86 4.80 2.03 -4.74
C VAL A 86 3.88 0.85 -5.04
N ILE A 87 4.19 -0.31 -4.44
CA ILE A 87 3.39 -1.52 -4.57
C ILE A 87 2.89 -1.90 -3.19
N THR A 88 1.56 -1.97 -3.01
CA THR A 88 0.94 -2.28 -1.73
C THR A 88 -0.17 -3.31 -1.89
N GLY A 89 -0.45 -4.09 -0.84
CA GLY A 89 -1.42 -5.19 -0.88
C GLY A 89 -2.74 -4.85 -0.20
N LEU A 90 -3.84 -5.29 -0.79
CA LEU A 90 -5.18 -5.13 -0.21
C LEU A 90 -6.13 -6.18 -0.77
N PRO A 91 -7.24 -6.46 -0.05
CA PRO A 91 -8.33 -7.23 -0.63
C PRO A 91 -9.12 -6.36 -1.61
N TYR A 92 -9.51 -6.93 -2.74
CA TYR A 92 -10.25 -6.22 -3.77
C TYR A 92 -11.43 -7.04 -4.23
N MET A 93 -12.61 -6.42 -4.26
CA MET A 93 -13.83 -7.06 -4.73
C MET A 93 -14.04 -6.71 -6.20
N HIS A 94 -14.19 -7.73 -7.05
CA HIS A 94 -14.47 -7.57 -8.46
C HIS A 94 -15.50 -8.59 -8.93
N ARG A 95 -16.61 -8.09 -9.45
CA ARG A 95 -17.72 -8.92 -9.96
C ARG A 95 -18.17 -9.98 -8.95
N GLY A 96 -18.32 -9.58 -7.68
CA GLY A 96 -18.78 -10.46 -6.60
C GLY A 96 -17.73 -11.43 -6.08
N LYS A 97 -16.49 -11.37 -6.54
CA LYS A 97 -15.38 -12.19 -6.05
C LYS A 97 -14.36 -11.36 -5.32
N LEU A 98 -13.84 -11.89 -4.22
CA LEU A 98 -12.79 -11.27 -3.43
C LEU A 98 -11.43 -11.76 -3.91
N TYR A 99 -10.55 -10.82 -4.21
CA TYR A 99 -9.18 -11.10 -4.66
C TYR A 99 -8.17 -10.49 -3.68
N ASN A 100 -7.05 -11.16 -3.53
CA ASN A 100 -5.88 -10.63 -2.87
C ASN A 100 -5.00 -10.02 -3.98
N VAL A 101 -4.85 -8.69 -3.97
CA VAL A 101 -4.17 -8.00 -5.07
C VAL A 101 -2.99 -7.17 -4.58
N ALA A 102 -2.04 -6.95 -5.48
CA ALA A 102 -0.99 -5.96 -5.32
C ALA A 102 -1.34 -4.77 -6.23
N ALA A 103 -1.48 -3.60 -5.63
CA ALA A 103 -1.75 -2.38 -6.38
C ALA A 103 -0.46 -1.59 -6.57
N ALA A 104 -0.23 -1.13 -7.79
CA ALA A 104 0.91 -0.30 -8.12
C ALA A 104 0.45 1.13 -8.34
N VAL A 105 1.03 2.07 -7.60
CA VAL A 105 0.68 3.51 -7.68
C VAL A 105 1.95 4.33 -7.87
N MET A 106 1.84 5.42 -8.61
CA MET A 106 2.97 6.27 -8.93
C MET A 106 2.49 7.65 -9.39
N ASP A 107 3.17 8.70 -8.91
CA ASP A 107 2.96 10.09 -9.36
C ASP A 107 1.49 10.59 -9.26
N GLY A 108 0.76 10.03 -8.32
CA GLY A 108 -0.67 10.34 -8.18
C GLY A 108 -1.52 9.49 -9.09
#